data_6b53e05e7a86bc1c2dbcbce35baa5ed8
#
_entry.id   6b53e05e7a86bc1c2dbcbce35baa5ed8
#
_cell.length_a   1.000
_cell.length_b   1.000
_cell.length_c   1.000
_cell.angle_alpha   90.00
_cell.angle_beta   90.00
_cell.angle_gamma   90.00
#
_symmetry.space_group_name_H-M   'P 1'
#
loop_
_entity.id
_entity.type
_entity.pdbx_description
1 polymer ?
#
loop_
_entity_poly.entity_id
_entity_poly.type
_entity_poly.pdbx_seq_one_letter_code
_entity_poly.pdbx_strand_id
1 'polypeptide(L)'
;YMMFLAKSNLLKKVGRLAIGPSIFNVNEPIVFGVPVVLNPFLMIPFMLAPVAVLTVTYFGTSMGIFPQTTGTIIPWTTPYFISGYLMTGGKIMGVVMQLVAFAVASAIWFPFIKMWDKKNLEMEKASTINMFDKKNTEMENATIN
;
A
#
# COMPACT_ATOMS: atom_id res chain seq x y z
N TYR A 1 -2.86 -5.70 5.27
CA TYR A 1 -1.83 -6.73 5.11
C TYR A 1 -0.54 -6.38 5.85
N MET A 2 0.11 -5.26 5.52
CA MET A 2 1.44 -4.88 6.01
C MET A 2 1.56 -4.90 7.54
N MET A 3 0.57 -4.42 8.26
CA MET A 3 0.60 -4.37 9.73
C MET A 3 0.41 -5.74 10.38
N PHE A 4 -0.51 -6.56 9.88
CA PHE A 4 -0.94 -7.80 10.56
C PHE A 4 -0.35 -9.08 9.98
N LEU A 5 -0.18 -9.16 8.66
CA LEU A 5 0.18 -10.39 7.95
C LEU A 5 1.60 -10.38 7.38
N ALA A 6 2.28 -9.24 7.30
CA ALA A 6 3.65 -9.17 6.82
C ALA A 6 4.60 -9.89 7.78
N LYS A 7 5.61 -10.54 7.24
CA LYS A 7 6.67 -11.23 8.00
C LYS A 7 7.90 -10.34 8.20
N SER A 8 8.22 -9.49 7.22
CA SER A 8 9.32 -8.53 7.30
C SER A 8 9.06 -7.45 8.34
N ASN A 9 10.09 -7.11 9.11
CA ASN A 9 10.05 -6.05 10.12
C ASN A 9 9.87 -4.66 9.50
N LEU A 10 10.47 -4.43 8.32
CA LEU A 10 10.31 -3.20 7.56
C LEU A 10 8.83 -2.94 7.27
N LEU A 11 8.15 -3.91 6.64
CA LEU A 11 6.75 -3.77 6.25
C LEU A 11 5.81 -3.61 7.45
N LYS A 12 6.09 -4.29 8.58
CA LYS A 12 5.34 -4.11 9.83
C LYS A 12 5.47 -2.69 10.38
N LYS A 13 6.69 -2.16 10.43
CA LYS A 13 6.96 -0.80 10.92
C LYS A 13 6.26 0.24 10.03
N VAL A 14 6.44 0.16 8.72
CA VAL A 14 5.79 1.07 7.77
C VAL A 14 4.27 0.95 7.85
N GLY A 15 3.73 -0.27 7.93
CA GLY A 15 2.28 -0.49 8.05
C GLY A 15 1.69 0.16 9.31
N ARG A 16 2.40 0.11 10.45
CA ARG A 16 1.95 0.76 11.69
C ARG A 16 1.97 2.28 11.59
N LEU A 17 3.03 2.84 11.00
CA LEU A 17 3.17 4.28 10.81
C LEU A 17 2.14 4.85 9.82
N ALA A 18 1.79 4.06 8.81
CA ALA A 18 0.91 4.49 7.74
C ALA A 18 -0.58 4.42 8.09
N ILE A 19 -0.99 3.66 9.10
CA ILE A 19 -2.41 3.40 9.38
C ILE A 19 -3.18 4.68 9.73
N GLY A 20 -2.61 5.53 10.58
CA GLY A 20 -3.22 6.81 10.95
C GLY A 20 -3.42 7.74 9.74
N PRO A 21 -2.33 8.10 9.03
CA PRO A 21 -2.42 8.91 7.82
C PRO A 21 -3.34 8.34 6.74
N SER A 22 -3.34 7.00 6.55
CA SER A 22 -4.18 6.35 5.53
C SER A 22 -5.68 6.51 5.75
N ILE A 23 -6.14 6.73 6.99
CA ILE A 23 -7.55 7.04 7.27
C ILE A 23 -7.95 8.36 6.58
N PHE A 24 -7.03 9.32 6.53
CA PHE A 24 -7.19 10.63 5.90
C PHE A 24 -6.67 10.65 4.44
N ASN A 25 -6.61 9.50 3.80
CA ASN A 25 -6.16 9.34 2.41
C ASN A 25 -4.72 9.82 2.15
N VAL A 26 -3.89 9.89 3.19
CA VAL A 26 -2.47 10.27 3.12
C VAL A 26 -1.64 8.99 3.00
N ASN A 27 -1.08 8.72 1.83
CA ASN A 27 -0.37 7.47 1.51
C ASN A 27 1.16 7.62 1.40
N GLU A 28 1.67 8.83 1.60
CA GLU A 28 3.10 9.13 1.54
C GLU A 28 3.96 8.25 2.45
N PRO A 29 3.55 7.91 3.69
CA PRO A 29 4.34 7.00 4.54
C PRO A 29 4.53 5.62 3.92
N ILE A 30 3.60 5.15 3.09
CA ILE A 30 3.72 3.87 2.37
C ILE A 30 4.63 4.04 1.15
N VAL A 31 4.42 5.09 0.37
CA VAL A 31 5.15 5.33 -0.89
C VAL A 31 6.64 5.53 -0.64
N PHE A 32 7.00 6.24 0.43
CA PHE A 32 8.39 6.51 0.80
C PHE A 32 8.98 5.50 1.76
N GLY A 33 8.19 4.94 2.65
CA GLY A 33 8.63 3.93 3.63
C GLY A 33 8.87 2.55 3.00
N VAL A 34 8.09 2.20 1.98
CA VAL A 34 8.38 1.12 1.04
C VAL A 34 8.77 1.81 -0.25
N PRO A 35 10.02 1.75 -0.73
CA PRO A 35 10.47 2.53 -1.88
C PRO A 35 9.78 2.07 -3.18
N VAL A 36 8.47 2.38 -3.29
CA VAL A 36 7.60 1.93 -4.37
C VAL A 36 8.09 2.46 -5.71
N VAL A 37 8.42 3.75 -5.75
CA VAL A 37 8.85 4.43 -6.99
C VAL A 37 10.23 3.99 -7.47
N LEU A 38 11.13 3.64 -6.53
CA LEU A 38 12.48 3.20 -6.84
C LEU A 38 12.57 1.69 -7.13
N ASN A 39 11.48 0.97 -6.99
CA ASN A 39 11.42 -0.47 -7.18
C ASN A 39 10.60 -0.82 -8.42
N PRO A 40 11.22 -1.24 -9.54
CA PRO A 40 10.52 -1.59 -10.77
C PRO A 40 9.41 -2.61 -10.57
N PHE A 41 9.59 -3.53 -9.61
CA PHE A 41 8.61 -4.56 -9.30
C PHE A 41 7.33 -4.01 -8.65
N LEU A 42 7.45 -3.05 -7.73
CA LEU A 42 6.31 -2.39 -7.08
C LEU A 42 5.71 -1.27 -7.95
N MET A 43 6.45 -0.78 -8.92
CA MET A 43 5.96 0.20 -9.90
C MET A 43 4.85 -0.37 -10.79
N ILE A 44 4.90 -1.69 -11.09
CA ILE A 44 3.87 -2.36 -11.89
C ILE A 44 2.48 -2.22 -11.26
N PRO A 45 2.22 -2.68 -10.01
CA PRO A 45 0.90 -2.52 -9.39
C PRO A 45 0.57 -1.05 -9.12
N PHE A 46 1.56 -0.19 -8.89
CA PHE A 46 1.36 1.24 -8.69
C PHE A 46 0.74 1.93 -9.92
N MET A 47 1.13 1.52 -11.12
CA MET A 47 0.54 2.01 -12.37
C MET A 47 -0.74 1.27 -12.76
N LEU A 48 -0.79 -0.04 -12.54
CA LEU A 48 -1.90 -0.89 -12.97
C LEU A 48 -3.16 -0.69 -12.14
N ALA A 49 -3.04 -0.51 -10.81
CA ALA A 49 -4.19 -0.41 -9.93
C ALA A 49 -5.06 0.82 -10.23
N PRO A 50 -4.54 2.04 -10.42
CA PRO A 50 -5.35 3.20 -10.79
C PRO A 50 -6.06 3.01 -12.12
N VAL A 51 -5.40 2.43 -13.13
CA VAL A 51 -6.00 2.17 -14.45
C VAL A 51 -7.17 1.18 -14.34
N ALA A 52 -6.97 0.08 -13.59
CA ALA A 52 -8.02 -0.91 -13.38
C ALA A 52 -9.22 -0.33 -12.60
N VAL A 53 -8.97 0.44 -11.54
CA VAL A 53 -10.02 1.12 -10.77
C VAL A 53 -10.79 2.09 -11.64
N LEU A 54 -10.09 2.92 -12.43
CA LEU A 54 -10.72 3.87 -13.34
C LEU A 54 -11.58 3.15 -14.38
N THR A 55 -11.11 2.04 -14.95
CA THR A 55 -11.84 1.23 -15.91
C THR A 55 -13.13 0.67 -15.30
N VAL A 56 -13.04 0.06 -14.13
CA VAL A 56 -14.19 -0.54 -13.44
C VAL A 56 -15.22 0.52 -13.04
N THR A 57 -14.77 1.66 -12.52
CA THR A 57 -15.68 2.76 -12.14
C THR A 57 -16.33 3.41 -13.36
N TYR A 58 -15.59 3.57 -14.46
CA TYR A 58 -16.12 4.10 -15.72
C TYR A 58 -17.23 3.19 -16.29
N PHE A 59 -16.97 1.90 -16.42
CA PHE A 59 -17.97 0.97 -16.91
C PHE A 59 -19.18 0.88 -15.97
N GLY A 60 -18.96 0.82 -14.68
CA GLY A 60 -20.05 0.80 -13.69
C GLY A 60 -20.93 2.05 -13.75
N THR A 61 -20.34 3.22 -13.99
CA THR A 61 -21.09 4.48 -14.17
C THR A 61 -21.79 4.52 -15.53
N SER A 62 -21.15 4.05 -16.61
CA SER A 62 -21.75 3.98 -17.95
C SER A 62 -22.96 3.04 -18.00
N MET A 63 -22.92 1.95 -17.25
CA MET A 63 -24.03 1.00 -17.11
C MET A 63 -25.14 1.50 -16.17
N GLY A 64 -24.98 2.67 -15.55
CA GLY A 64 -25.92 3.23 -14.59
C GLY A 64 -25.94 2.55 -13.22
N ILE A 65 -25.00 1.64 -12.94
CA ILE A 65 -24.86 0.96 -11.64
C ILE A 65 -24.37 1.94 -10.58
N PHE A 66 -23.36 2.75 -10.94
CA PHE A 66 -22.78 3.76 -10.05
C PHE A 66 -23.30 5.16 -10.40
N PRO A 67 -23.57 6.01 -9.41
CA PRO A 67 -24.00 7.37 -9.63
C PRO A 67 -22.88 8.21 -10.25
N GLN A 68 -23.25 9.14 -11.10
CA GLN A 68 -22.32 10.14 -11.61
C GLN A 68 -21.85 11.07 -10.48
N THR A 69 -20.65 11.58 -10.60
CA THR A 69 -20.10 12.59 -9.68
C THR A 69 -20.76 13.94 -9.94
N THR A 70 -21.03 14.66 -8.85
CA THR A 70 -21.72 15.98 -8.92
C THR A 70 -20.77 17.16 -9.17
N GLY A 71 -19.45 16.90 -9.35
CA GLY A 71 -18.46 17.95 -9.52
C GLY A 71 -18.13 18.72 -8.24
N THR A 72 -18.58 18.26 -7.08
CA THR A 72 -18.26 18.87 -5.77
C THR A 72 -16.78 18.77 -5.49
N ILE A 73 -16.13 19.90 -5.17
CA ILE A 73 -14.72 19.94 -4.77
C ILE A 73 -14.61 19.45 -3.34
N ILE A 74 -13.93 18.32 -3.17
CA ILE A 74 -13.71 17.70 -1.85
C ILE A 74 -12.20 17.75 -1.55
N PRO A 75 -11.80 18.17 -0.33
CA PRO A 75 -10.41 18.12 0.10
C PRO A 75 -9.87 16.68 -0.04
N TRP A 76 -8.67 16.52 -0.59
CA TRP A 76 -8.04 15.21 -0.82
C TRP A 76 -7.75 14.42 0.48
N THR A 77 -7.67 15.11 1.62
CA THR A 77 -7.52 14.53 2.95
C THR A 77 -8.82 14.01 3.56
N THR A 78 -9.94 14.12 2.84
CA THR A 78 -11.23 13.60 3.31
C THR A 78 -11.17 12.09 3.46
N PRO A 79 -11.64 11.51 4.59
CA PRO A 79 -11.67 10.06 4.78
C PRO A 79 -12.36 9.35 3.62
N TYR A 80 -11.80 8.21 3.21
CA TYR A 80 -12.14 7.52 1.96
C TYR A 80 -13.64 7.30 1.76
N PHE A 81 -14.35 6.81 2.77
CA PHE A 81 -15.79 6.52 2.63
C PHE A 81 -16.67 7.78 2.62
N ILE A 82 -16.25 8.84 3.31
CA ILE A 82 -16.97 10.11 3.33
C ILE A 82 -16.84 10.82 1.99
N SER A 83 -15.66 10.73 1.36
CA SER A 83 -15.42 11.36 0.06
C SER A 83 -16.35 10.82 -1.03
N GLY A 84 -16.58 9.50 -1.10
CA GLY A 84 -17.50 8.90 -2.07
C GLY A 84 -18.94 9.30 -1.88
N TYR A 85 -19.39 9.41 -0.64
CA TYR A 85 -20.72 9.91 -0.33
C TYR A 85 -20.90 11.36 -0.81
N LEU A 86 -19.94 12.23 -0.49
CA LEU A 86 -19.99 13.64 -0.88
C LEU A 86 -19.86 13.85 -2.39
N MET A 87 -18.96 13.11 -3.07
CA MET A 87 -18.75 13.23 -4.52
C MET A 87 -20.00 12.90 -5.33
N THR A 88 -20.86 12.05 -4.81
CA THR A 88 -22.08 11.60 -5.49
C THR A 88 -23.34 12.32 -5.03
N GLY A 89 -23.19 13.47 -4.33
CA GLY A 89 -24.31 14.27 -3.85
C GLY A 89 -25.12 13.59 -2.75
N GLY A 90 -24.45 12.85 -1.84
CA GLY A 90 -25.12 12.20 -0.71
C GLY A 90 -25.72 10.84 -1.01
N LYS A 91 -25.34 10.19 -2.11
CA LYS A 91 -25.83 8.85 -2.46
C LYS A 91 -24.97 7.76 -1.84
N ILE A 92 -25.59 6.84 -1.10
CA ILE A 92 -24.89 5.68 -0.49
C ILE A 92 -24.19 4.81 -1.55
N MET A 93 -24.72 4.76 -2.77
CA MET A 93 -24.10 4.02 -3.87
C MET A 93 -22.70 4.54 -4.24
N GLY A 94 -22.37 5.80 -3.92
CA GLY A 94 -21.01 6.33 -4.03
C GLY A 94 -20.01 5.65 -3.07
N VAL A 95 -20.49 5.28 -1.89
CA VAL A 95 -19.67 4.51 -0.92
C VAL A 95 -19.48 3.08 -1.44
N VAL A 96 -20.51 2.47 -2.03
CA VAL A 96 -20.42 1.13 -2.64
C VAL A 96 -19.42 1.15 -3.79
N MET A 97 -19.44 2.17 -4.64
CA MET A 97 -18.44 2.35 -5.70
C MET A 97 -17.01 2.38 -5.15
N GLN A 98 -16.78 3.10 -4.07
CA GLN A 98 -15.46 3.13 -3.42
C GLN A 98 -15.05 1.80 -2.80
N LEU A 99 -15.99 1.04 -2.21
CA LEU A 99 -15.71 -0.31 -1.71
C LEU A 99 -15.28 -1.25 -2.84
N VAL A 100 -15.96 -1.19 -3.97
CA VAL A 100 -15.58 -1.97 -5.17
C VAL A 100 -14.20 -1.55 -5.67
N ALA A 101 -13.95 -0.25 -5.80
CA ALA A 101 -12.65 0.29 -6.19
C ALA A 101 -11.52 -0.16 -5.24
N PHE A 102 -11.77 -0.13 -3.92
CA PHE A 102 -10.84 -0.61 -2.91
C PHE A 102 -10.56 -2.11 -3.03
N ALA A 103 -11.59 -2.92 -3.28
CA ALA A 103 -11.44 -4.36 -3.48
C ALA A 103 -10.60 -4.68 -4.72
N VAL A 104 -10.84 -4.00 -5.85
CA VAL A 104 -10.07 -4.16 -7.08
C VAL A 104 -8.61 -3.76 -6.88
N ALA A 105 -8.36 -2.59 -6.30
CA ALA A 105 -7.00 -2.16 -5.99
C ALA A 105 -6.28 -3.14 -5.05
N SER A 106 -6.95 -3.59 -4.00
CA SER A 106 -6.40 -4.56 -3.04
C SER A 106 -6.06 -5.89 -3.69
N ALA A 107 -6.90 -6.38 -4.59
CA ALA A 107 -6.66 -7.62 -5.33
C ALA A 107 -5.41 -7.53 -6.22
N ILE A 108 -5.17 -6.38 -6.85
CA ILE A 108 -3.98 -6.13 -7.67
C ILE A 108 -2.73 -6.03 -6.78
N TRP A 109 -2.80 -5.28 -5.69
CA TRP A 109 -1.65 -5.05 -4.81
C TRP A 109 -1.25 -6.28 -3.99
N PHE A 110 -2.20 -7.13 -3.61
CA PHE A 110 -1.99 -8.25 -2.70
C PHE A 110 -0.85 -9.20 -3.12
N PRO A 111 -0.81 -9.74 -4.37
CA PRO A 111 0.26 -10.64 -4.78
C PRO A 111 1.63 -9.96 -4.78
N PHE A 112 1.72 -8.71 -5.22
CA PHE A 112 2.98 -7.97 -5.28
C PHE A 112 3.54 -7.65 -3.90
N ILE A 113 2.70 -7.23 -2.95
CA ILE A 113 3.13 -6.98 -1.57
C ILE A 113 3.59 -8.28 -0.91
N LYS A 114 2.90 -9.40 -1.14
CA LYS A 114 3.27 -10.69 -0.59
C LYS A 114 4.64 -11.17 -1.11
N MET A 115 4.89 -11.00 -2.39
CA MET A 115 6.20 -11.33 -2.99
C MET A 115 7.31 -10.41 -2.48
N TRP A 116 7.01 -9.12 -2.34
CA TRP A 116 7.94 -8.14 -1.78
C TRP A 116 8.27 -8.41 -0.31
N ASP A 117 7.28 -8.79 0.49
CA ASP A 117 7.47 -9.20 1.89
C ASP A 117 8.44 -10.38 2.02
N LYS A 118 8.29 -11.40 1.16
CA LYS A 118 9.21 -12.54 1.11
C LYS A 118 10.64 -12.10 0.79
N LYS A 119 10.82 -11.25 -0.20
CA LYS A 119 12.13 -10.74 -0.62
C LYS A 119 12.79 -9.91 0.50
N ASN A 120 12.04 -9.04 1.17
CA ASN A 120 12.56 -8.27 2.31
C ASN A 120 12.96 -9.17 3.47
N LEU A 121 12.19 -10.22 3.75
CA LEU A 121 12.52 -11.17 4.81
C LEU A 121 13.83 -11.91 4.51
N GLU A 122 14.07 -12.27 3.26
CA GLU A 122 15.34 -12.89 2.82
C GLU A 122 16.52 -11.92 2.97
N MET A 123 16.35 -10.65 2.60
CA MET A 123 17.38 -9.61 2.77
C MET A 123 17.66 -9.32 4.26
N GLU A 124 16.64 -9.26 5.12
CA GLU A 124 16.81 -9.07 6.56
C GLU A 124 17.60 -10.23 7.17
N LYS A 125 17.31 -11.48 6.79
CA LYS A 125 18.06 -12.66 7.25
C LYS A 125 19.51 -12.62 6.80
N ALA A 126 19.77 -12.34 5.53
CA ALA A 126 21.14 -12.24 5.00
C ALA A 126 21.96 -11.15 5.72
N SER A 127 21.36 -9.98 5.94
CA SER A 127 22.01 -8.89 6.68
C SER A 127 22.33 -9.28 8.13
N THR A 128 21.45 -10.04 8.77
CA THR A 128 21.65 -10.51 10.14
C THR A 128 22.83 -11.51 10.21
N ILE A 129 22.90 -12.46 9.28
CA ILE A 129 24.00 -13.43 9.19
C ILE A 129 25.33 -12.71 9.00
N ASN A 130 25.40 -11.78 8.03
CA ASN A 130 26.61 -11.00 7.76
C ASN A 130 27.08 -10.19 8.98
N MET A 131 26.15 -9.64 9.77
CA MET A 131 26.49 -8.93 11.00
C MET A 131 27.05 -9.85 12.08
N PHE A 132 26.50 -11.06 12.22
CA PHE A 132 27.02 -12.07 13.16
C PHE A 132 28.43 -12.53 12.77
N ASP A 133 28.66 -12.83 11.48
CA ASP A 133 29.95 -13.27 10.99
C ASP A 133 31.01 -12.17 11.19
N LYS A 134 30.68 -10.91 10.88
CA LYS A 134 31.58 -9.78 11.12
C LYS A 134 31.93 -9.63 12.59
N LYS A 135 30.94 -9.72 13.48
CA LYS A 135 31.16 -9.61 14.93
C LYS A 135 32.02 -10.76 15.45
N ASN A 136 31.83 -11.98 14.98
CA ASN A 136 32.67 -13.14 15.37
C ASN A 136 34.10 -12.95 14.91
N THR A 137 34.32 -12.47 13.68
CA THR A 137 35.67 -12.17 13.17
C THR A 137 36.37 -11.05 13.98
N GLU A 138 35.64 -10.02 14.36
CA GLU A 138 36.16 -8.93 15.20
C GLU A 138 36.54 -9.43 16.60
N MET A 139 35.74 -10.32 17.21
CA MET A 139 36.04 -10.92 18.50
C MET A 139 37.25 -11.87 18.44
N GLU A 140 37.36 -12.67 17.39
CA GLU A 140 38.49 -13.56 17.15
C GLU A 140 39.82 -12.79 17.03
N ASN A 141 39.80 -11.71 16.22
CA ASN A 141 40.97 -10.84 16.07
C ASN A 141 41.35 -10.10 17.34
N ALA A 142 40.37 -9.75 18.22
CA ALA A 142 40.65 -9.11 19.51
C ALA A 142 41.21 -10.08 20.55
N THR A 143 41.01 -11.38 20.36
CA THR A 143 41.52 -12.41 21.28
C THR A 143 42.97 -12.85 20.95
N ILE A 144 43.39 -12.57 19.70
CA ILE A 144 44.72 -12.96 19.19
C ILE A 144 45.78 -11.87 19.45
N ASN A 145 45.36 -10.61 19.70
CA ASN A 145 46.23 -9.47 20.04
C ASN A 145 46.24 -9.21 21.53
#